data_b7d7c467492ee29ec9a7bc92f67a85a3
#
_entry.id   b7d7c467492ee29ec9a7bc92f67a85a3
#
_cell.length_a   1.000
_cell.length_b   1.000
_cell.length_c   1.000
_cell.angle_alpha   90.00
_cell.angle_beta   90.00
_cell.angle_gamma   90.00
#
_symmetry.space_group_name_H-M   'P 1'
#
loop_
_entity.id
_entity.type
_entity.pdbx_description
1 polymer ?
#
loop_
_entity_poly.entity_id
_entity_poly.type
_entity_poly.pdbx_seq_one_letter_code
_entity_poly.pdbx_strand_id
1 'polypeptide(L)'
;MSRVKRNFITYGLDDSNDYVAKNIHYVDSTLVYDVYHKGVNLERIRLRVPGDHNVLNSLAAFIVAHDCCGVETRVITKGLGKFIGAKRRFETKGHVAGVWVVDDYAHHPTEIKATLKAAKELEKHRVICVFQPHRFSRTSLLKDEFATAFTSADEVYMTDIYSSGEDPIPGID
;
A
#
# COMPACT_ATOMS: atom_id res chain seq x y z
N MET A 1 -2.59 -11.88 21.42
CA MET A 1 -3.41 -12.85 20.65
C MET A 1 -4.31 -13.79 21.49
N SER A 2 -4.27 -13.74 22.81
CA SER A 2 -5.06 -14.60 23.73
C SER A 2 -6.60 -14.43 23.68
N ARG A 3 -7.12 -13.46 22.91
CA ARG A 3 -8.57 -13.19 22.80
C ARG A 3 -9.24 -13.78 21.57
N VAL A 4 -8.48 -14.31 20.61
CA VAL A 4 -9.04 -14.91 19.38
C VAL A 4 -9.40 -16.36 19.66
N LYS A 5 -10.70 -16.70 19.54
CA LYS A 5 -11.25 -18.05 19.80
C LYS A 5 -11.38 -18.91 18.53
N ARG A 6 -10.93 -18.43 17.39
CA ARG A 6 -10.98 -19.14 16.09
C ARG A 6 -9.57 -19.46 15.62
N ASN A 7 -9.46 -20.43 14.74
CA ASN A 7 -8.21 -20.67 14.03
C ASN A 7 -7.84 -19.40 13.26
N PHE A 8 -6.60 -19.01 13.34
CA PHE A 8 -6.07 -17.86 12.64
C PHE A 8 -4.67 -18.16 12.11
N ILE A 9 -4.29 -17.47 11.07
CA ILE A 9 -2.95 -17.50 10.48
C ILE A 9 -2.37 -16.11 10.62
N THR A 10 -1.15 -16.01 11.10
CA THR A 10 -0.42 -14.75 11.20
C THR A 10 0.45 -14.55 9.97
N TYR A 11 0.58 -13.32 9.51
CA TYR A 11 1.47 -13.00 8.40
C TYR A 11 2.08 -11.60 8.55
N GLY A 12 3.24 -11.41 7.97
CA GLY A 12 3.95 -10.14 8.08
C GLY A 12 5.37 -10.20 7.55
N LEU A 13 6.19 -9.28 8.04
CA LEU A 13 7.62 -9.19 7.72
C LEU A 13 8.50 -9.78 8.82
N ASP A 14 7.95 -10.01 10.01
CA ASP A 14 8.64 -10.54 11.18
C ASP A 14 8.57 -12.06 11.22
N ASP A 15 9.67 -12.71 11.59
CA ASP A 15 9.82 -14.16 11.64
C ASP A 15 8.93 -14.86 12.67
N SER A 16 8.28 -14.13 13.56
CA SER A 16 7.29 -14.67 14.50
C SER A 16 5.95 -15.02 13.87
N ASN A 17 5.73 -14.65 12.61
CA ASN A 17 4.51 -14.97 11.88
C ASN A 17 4.56 -16.36 11.23
N ASP A 18 3.37 -16.94 10.99
CA ASP A 18 3.27 -18.22 10.27
C ASP A 18 3.72 -18.08 8.80
N TYR A 19 3.34 -16.97 8.16
CA TYR A 19 3.79 -16.60 6.82
C TYR A 19 4.59 -15.30 6.86
N VAL A 20 5.75 -15.31 6.18
CA VAL A 20 6.67 -14.18 6.18
C VAL A 20 7.09 -13.82 4.77
N ALA A 21 7.02 -12.53 4.42
CA ALA A 21 7.65 -12.00 3.22
C ALA A 21 9.09 -11.59 3.53
N LYS A 22 10.05 -12.13 2.77
CA LYS A 22 11.49 -11.82 2.92
C LYS A 22 12.11 -11.38 1.61
N ASN A 23 13.33 -10.86 1.70
CA ASN A 23 14.13 -10.47 0.52
C ASN A 23 13.40 -9.49 -0.39
N ILE A 24 12.70 -8.52 0.21
CA ILE A 24 11.90 -7.52 -0.51
C ILE A 24 12.87 -6.55 -1.19
N HIS A 25 12.75 -6.41 -2.51
CA HIS A 25 13.57 -5.48 -3.31
C HIS A 25 12.90 -5.19 -4.65
N TYR A 26 13.41 -4.15 -5.34
CA TYR A 26 12.95 -3.81 -6.69
C TYR A 26 13.91 -4.31 -7.75
N VAL A 27 13.36 -4.86 -8.84
CA VAL A 27 14.07 -5.22 -10.08
C VAL A 27 13.31 -4.58 -11.24
N ASP A 28 13.91 -3.61 -11.92
CA ASP A 28 13.29 -2.88 -13.04
C ASP A 28 11.85 -2.41 -12.71
N SER A 29 11.69 -1.69 -11.61
CA SER A 29 10.40 -1.19 -11.09
C SER A 29 9.40 -2.29 -10.69
N THR A 30 9.78 -3.56 -10.75
CA THR A 30 8.97 -4.69 -10.27
C THR A 30 9.35 -5.00 -8.82
N LEU A 31 8.38 -5.03 -7.92
CA LEU A 31 8.58 -5.41 -6.53
C LEU A 31 8.68 -6.93 -6.42
N VAL A 32 9.76 -7.42 -5.85
CA VAL A 32 10.05 -8.86 -5.72
C VAL A 32 10.20 -9.23 -4.25
N TYR A 33 9.64 -10.34 -3.84
CA TYR A 33 9.83 -10.90 -2.51
C TYR A 33 9.66 -12.42 -2.48
N ASP A 34 10.21 -13.06 -1.46
CA ASP A 34 10.09 -14.50 -1.21
C ASP A 34 9.04 -14.76 -0.13
N VAL A 35 8.16 -15.74 -0.34
CA VAL A 35 7.17 -16.21 0.63
C VAL A 35 7.75 -17.37 1.42
N TYR A 36 7.77 -17.21 2.74
CA TYR A 36 8.16 -18.27 3.67
C TYR A 36 6.95 -18.70 4.50
N HIS A 37 6.81 -20.00 4.72
CA HIS A 37 5.87 -20.60 5.68
C HIS A 37 6.63 -21.49 6.64
N LYS A 38 6.60 -21.16 7.94
CA LYS A 38 7.32 -21.89 9.00
C LYS A 38 8.79 -22.14 8.65
N GLY A 39 9.45 -21.13 8.12
CA GLY A 39 10.87 -21.18 7.75
C GLY A 39 11.18 -21.82 6.39
N VAL A 40 10.21 -22.40 5.69
CA VAL A 40 10.39 -22.99 4.35
C VAL A 40 10.03 -21.97 3.27
N ASN A 41 10.93 -21.75 2.32
CA ASN A 41 10.65 -20.93 1.15
C ASN A 41 9.67 -21.67 0.22
N LEU A 42 8.49 -21.09 0.00
CA LEU A 42 7.47 -21.66 -0.87
C LEU A 42 7.59 -21.18 -2.32
N GLU A 43 7.75 -19.86 -2.50
CA GLU A 43 7.75 -19.24 -3.85
C GLU A 43 8.34 -17.83 -3.81
N ARG A 44 8.73 -17.35 -5.00
CA ARG A 44 9.10 -15.96 -5.25
C ARG A 44 7.98 -15.24 -6.00
N ILE A 45 7.50 -14.14 -5.44
CA ILE A 45 6.45 -13.32 -6.04
C ILE A 45 7.06 -12.09 -6.70
N ARG A 46 6.50 -11.71 -7.85
CA ARG A 46 6.81 -10.49 -8.60
C ARG A 46 5.55 -9.68 -8.75
N LEU A 47 5.52 -8.46 -8.21
CA LEU A 47 4.37 -7.55 -8.26
C LEU A 47 4.67 -6.37 -9.17
N ARG A 48 3.70 -6.03 -10.00
CA ARG A 48 3.73 -4.80 -10.81
C ARG A 48 3.26 -3.56 -10.06
N VAL A 49 2.72 -3.74 -8.86
CA VAL A 49 2.26 -2.67 -7.98
C VAL A 49 3.30 -2.43 -6.89
N PRO A 50 3.73 -1.18 -6.66
CA PRO A 50 4.79 -0.86 -5.72
C PRO A 50 4.29 -0.78 -4.28
N GLY A 51 5.22 -0.74 -3.33
CA GLY A 51 5.03 -0.43 -1.92
C GLY A 51 4.88 -1.65 -1.01
N ASP A 52 5.45 -1.55 0.19
CA ASP A 52 5.48 -2.62 1.20
C ASP A 52 4.06 -3.08 1.60
N HIS A 53 3.08 -2.16 1.59
CA HIS A 53 1.68 -2.51 1.85
C HIS A 53 1.12 -3.48 0.81
N ASN A 54 1.60 -3.43 -0.44
CA ASN A 54 1.19 -4.38 -1.47
C ASN A 54 1.91 -5.73 -1.32
N VAL A 55 3.08 -5.79 -0.71
CA VAL A 55 3.67 -7.06 -0.25
C VAL A 55 2.73 -7.74 0.74
N LEU A 56 2.27 -7.03 1.77
CA LEU A 56 1.36 -7.59 2.78
C LEU A 56 0.00 -7.98 2.18
N ASN A 57 -0.56 -7.15 1.31
CA ASN A 57 -1.84 -7.43 0.64
C ASN A 57 -1.74 -8.69 -0.24
N SER A 58 -0.68 -8.82 -1.02
CA SER A 58 -0.46 -9.98 -1.89
C SER A 58 -0.10 -11.24 -1.10
N LEU A 59 0.62 -11.11 0.02
CA LEU A 59 0.89 -12.22 0.93
C LEU A 59 -0.42 -12.74 1.54
N ALA A 60 -1.32 -11.86 1.98
CA ALA A 60 -2.66 -12.27 2.44
C ALA A 60 -3.45 -12.99 1.36
N ALA A 61 -3.45 -12.46 0.13
CA ALA A 61 -4.12 -13.11 -1.01
C ALA A 61 -3.50 -14.48 -1.34
N PHE A 62 -2.17 -14.60 -1.26
CA PHE A 62 -1.46 -15.86 -1.43
C PHE A 62 -1.92 -16.89 -0.40
N ILE A 63 -1.96 -16.53 0.88
CA ILE A 63 -2.35 -17.41 1.98
C ILE A 63 -3.78 -17.92 1.79
N VAL A 64 -4.72 -17.03 1.51
CA VAL A 64 -6.12 -17.42 1.28
C VAL A 64 -6.24 -18.37 0.09
N ALA A 65 -5.59 -18.09 -1.01
CA ALA A 65 -5.62 -18.96 -2.19
C ALA A 65 -4.97 -20.32 -1.92
N HIS A 66 -3.84 -20.33 -1.19
CA HIS A 66 -3.10 -21.56 -0.90
C HIS A 66 -3.79 -22.40 0.17
N ASP A 67 -4.01 -21.85 1.37
CA ASP A 67 -4.48 -22.61 2.54
C ASP A 67 -5.99 -22.82 2.56
N CYS A 68 -6.78 -21.83 2.10
CA CYS A 68 -8.23 -21.93 2.15
C CYS A 68 -8.83 -22.53 0.87
N CYS A 69 -8.20 -22.30 -0.29
CA CYS A 69 -8.72 -22.73 -1.58
C CYS A 69 -7.94 -23.88 -2.23
N GLY A 70 -6.79 -24.29 -1.65
CA GLY A 70 -5.98 -25.39 -2.17
C GLY A 70 -5.34 -25.11 -3.54
N VAL A 71 -5.12 -23.84 -3.89
CA VAL A 71 -4.54 -23.47 -5.18
C VAL A 71 -3.01 -23.68 -5.12
N GLU A 72 -2.46 -24.28 -6.18
CA GLU A 72 -1.02 -24.47 -6.30
C GLU A 72 -0.26 -23.13 -6.27
N THR A 73 0.87 -23.07 -5.58
CA THR A 73 1.69 -21.87 -5.40
C THR A 73 2.08 -21.21 -6.72
N ARG A 74 2.44 -22.00 -7.72
CA ARG A 74 2.80 -21.53 -9.07
C ARG A 74 1.63 -20.80 -9.78
N VAL A 75 0.40 -21.27 -9.58
CA VAL A 75 -0.78 -20.64 -10.16
C VAL A 75 -1.04 -19.29 -9.50
N ILE A 76 -0.93 -19.24 -8.16
CA ILE A 76 -1.07 -18.02 -7.37
C ILE A 76 -0.03 -16.98 -7.80
N THR A 77 1.24 -17.38 -7.86
CA THR A 77 2.36 -16.51 -8.26
C THR A 77 2.15 -15.92 -9.65
N LYS A 78 1.70 -16.75 -10.61
CA LYS A 78 1.38 -16.28 -11.96
C LYS A 78 0.22 -15.30 -11.97
N GLY A 79 -0.80 -15.53 -11.13
CA GLY A 79 -1.96 -14.63 -10.97
C GLY A 79 -1.54 -13.28 -10.40
N LEU A 80 -0.80 -13.28 -9.29
CA LEU A 80 -0.30 -12.08 -8.64
C LEU A 80 0.63 -11.26 -9.57
N GLY A 81 1.46 -11.92 -10.35
CA GLY A 81 2.35 -11.27 -11.32
C GLY A 81 1.63 -10.60 -12.50
N LYS A 82 0.36 -10.94 -12.75
CA LYS A 82 -0.48 -10.30 -13.76
C LYS A 82 -1.30 -9.13 -13.21
N PHE A 83 -1.39 -9.00 -11.90
CA PHE A 83 -2.14 -7.93 -11.27
C PHE A 83 -1.44 -6.59 -11.50
N ILE A 84 -2.14 -5.65 -12.11
CA ILE A 84 -1.63 -4.31 -12.48
C ILE A 84 -2.14 -3.21 -11.54
N GLY A 85 -2.80 -3.59 -10.45
CA GLY A 85 -3.41 -2.66 -9.50
C GLY A 85 -4.91 -2.48 -9.72
N ALA A 86 -5.54 -1.84 -8.74
CA ALA A 86 -6.90 -1.34 -8.84
C ALA A 86 -6.89 0.10 -9.31
N LYS A 87 -7.99 0.56 -9.94
CA LYS A 87 -8.15 1.98 -10.26
C LYS A 87 -7.97 2.84 -9.02
N ARG A 88 -7.28 3.96 -9.17
CA ARG A 88 -6.97 4.89 -8.08
C ARG A 88 -6.21 4.24 -6.90
N ARG A 89 -5.31 3.28 -7.19
CA ARG A 89 -4.37 2.68 -6.24
C ARG A 89 -3.00 2.67 -6.91
N PHE A 90 -2.24 3.74 -6.72
CA PHE A 90 -0.99 4.05 -7.38
C PHE A 90 -1.11 3.90 -8.91
N GLU A 91 -2.21 4.41 -9.46
CA GLU A 91 -2.57 4.26 -10.88
C GLU A 91 -1.81 5.25 -11.74
N THR A 92 -0.99 4.78 -12.67
CA THR A 92 -0.34 5.65 -13.65
C THR A 92 -1.39 6.24 -14.60
N LYS A 93 -1.51 7.56 -14.61
CA LYS A 93 -2.37 8.29 -15.56
C LYS A 93 -1.63 8.67 -16.84
N GLY A 94 -0.33 8.80 -16.76
CA GLY A 94 0.50 9.08 -17.93
C GLY A 94 1.86 9.66 -17.59
N HIS A 95 2.64 9.89 -18.65
CA HIS A 95 3.92 10.58 -18.62
C HIS A 95 3.86 11.74 -19.61
N VAL A 96 4.00 12.98 -19.13
CA VAL A 96 3.93 14.18 -19.96
C VAL A 96 5.07 15.12 -19.62
N ALA A 97 5.85 15.52 -20.60
CA ALA A 97 6.97 16.45 -20.44
C ALA A 97 7.96 16.07 -19.31
N GLY A 98 8.25 14.77 -19.17
CA GLY A 98 9.13 14.26 -18.10
C GLY A 98 8.47 14.13 -16.73
N VAL A 99 7.18 14.43 -16.62
CA VAL A 99 6.41 14.27 -15.38
C VAL A 99 5.60 12.97 -15.43
N TRP A 100 5.79 12.12 -14.42
CA TRP A 100 4.96 10.95 -14.19
C TRP A 100 3.76 11.32 -13.33
N VAL A 101 2.55 11.14 -13.84
CA VAL A 101 1.30 11.45 -13.15
C VAL A 101 0.67 10.17 -12.61
N VAL A 102 0.48 10.13 -11.29
CA VAL A 102 -0.09 9.00 -10.56
C VAL A 102 -1.33 9.44 -9.79
N ASP A 103 -2.39 8.64 -9.84
CA ASP A 103 -3.62 8.84 -9.06
C ASP A 103 -3.73 7.77 -7.97
N ASP A 104 -3.92 8.20 -6.72
CA ASP A 104 -4.15 7.31 -5.58
C ASP A 104 -5.35 7.78 -4.75
N TYR A 105 -6.12 6.85 -4.23
CA TYR A 105 -7.28 7.13 -3.38
C TYR A 105 -6.92 7.24 -1.89
N ALA A 106 -5.66 7.29 -1.55
CA ALA A 106 -5.20 7.43 -0.18
C ALA A 106 -5.84 8.66 0.48
N HIS A 107 -6.51 8.45 1.58
CA HIS A 107 -7.24 9.48 2.32
C HIS A 107 -7.06 9.34 3.84
N HIS A 108 -6.37 8.32 4.30
CA HIS A 108 -5.93 8.13 5.68
C HIS A 108 -4.43 8.41 5.79
N PRO A 109 -3.93 9.02 6.87
CA PRO A 109 -2.50 9.33 7.02
C PRO A 109 -1.56 8.15 6.77
N THR A 110 -1.93 6.96 7.22
CA THR A 110 -1.15 5.73 6.99
C THR A 110 -1.06 5.36 5.51
N GLU A 111 -2.16 5.51 4.76
CA GLU A 111 -2.18 5.26 3.31
C GLU A 111 -1.31 6.28 2.57
N ILE A 112 -1.43 7.58 2.92
CA ILE A 112 -0.64 8.66 2.32
C ILE A 112 0.85 8.41 2.53
N LYS A 113 1.27 8.09 3.76
CA LYS A 113 2.66 7.72 4.06
C LYS A 113 3.16 6.58 3.20
N ALA A 114 2.37 5.52 3.06
CA ALA A 114 2.73 4.34 2.27
C ALA A 114 2.85 4.67 0.78
N THR A 115 1.91 5.42 0.22
CA THR A 115 1.89 5.84 -1.18
C THR A 115 3.08 6.76 -1.51
N LEU A 116 3.33 7.78 -0.68
CA LEU A 116 4.45 8.71 -0.90
C LEU A 116 5.81 8.04 -0.71
N LYS A 117 5.93 7.12 0.24
CA LYS A 117 7.14 6.30 0.40
C LYS A 117 7.40 5.48 -0.85
N ALA A 118 6.37 4.80 -1.38
CA ALA A 118 6.48 4.01 -2.60
C ALA A 118 6.87 4.87 -3.81
N ALA A 119 6.29 6.08 -3.94
CA ALA A 119 6.66 7.03 -4.97
C ALA A 119 8.14 7.43 -4.88
N LYS A 120 8.64 7.72 -3.67
CA LYS A 120 10.03 8.13 -3.44
C LYS A 120 11.04 6.99 -3.67
N GLU A 121 10.65 5.76 -3.42
CA GLU A 121 11.48 4.57 -3.70
C GLU A 121 11.62 4.29 -5.20
N LEU A 122 10.57 4.55 -5.98
CA LEU A 122 10.57 4.37 -7.43
C LEU A 122 11.24 5.54 -8.16
N GLU A 123 10.97 6.77 -7.70
CA GLU A 123 11.49 8.01 -8.27
C GLU A 123 12.51 8.66 -7.33
N LYS A 124 13.76 8.75 -7.80
CA LYS A 124 14.84 9.43 -7.06
C LYS A 124 14.80 10.96 -7.20
N HIS A 125 13.87 11.46 -8.01
CA HIS A 125 13.69 12.88 -8.28
C HIS A 125 12.65 13.51 -7.36
N ARG A 126 12.05 14.59 -7.81
CA ARG A 126 11.09 15.38 -7.06
C ARG A 126 9.71 14.71 -7.04
N VAL A 127 9.17 14.50 -5.85
CA VAL A 127 7.82 13.99 -5.61
C VAL A 127 6.93 15.16 -5.20
N ILE A 128 5.95 15.49 -6.02
CA ILE A 128 4.94 16.52 -5.76
C ILE A 128 3.63 15.83 -5.40
N CYS A 129 3.08 16.14 -4.23
CA CYS A 129 1.81 15.63 -3.77
C CYS A 129 0.73 16.70 -3.89
N VAL A 130 -0.36 16.39 -4.63
CA VAL A 130 -1.58 17.19 -4.61
C VAL A 130 -2.61 16.42 -3.80
N PHE A 131 -3.05 16.98 -2.67
CA PHE A 131 -3.92 16.30 -1.73
C PHE A 131 -5.19 17.07 -1.46
N GLN A 132 -6.32 16.38 -1.52
CA GLN A 132 -7.62 16.89 -1.08
C GLN A 132 -8.04 16.12 0.18
N PRO A 133 -8.14 16.79 1.33
CA PRO A 133 -8.68 16.15 2.53
C PRO A 133 -10.15 15.76 2.31
N HIS A 134 -10.54 14.62 2.84
CA HIS A 134 -11.88 14.07 2.65
C HIS A 134 -12.56 13.91 4.00
N ARG A 135 -13.63 14.66 4.22
CA ARG A 135 -14.45 14.83 5.43
C ARG A 135 -13.80 15.66 6.52
N PHE A 136 -14.60 16.58 7.06
CA PHE A 136 -14.21 17.39 8.21
C PHE A 136 -13.93 16.55 9.45
N SER A 137 -14.79 15.55 9.74
CA SER A 137 -14.64 14.66 10.89
C SER A 137 -13.30 13.90 10.88
N ARG A 138 -12.90 13.35 9.72
CA ARG A 138 -11.61 12.65 9.61
C ARG A 138 -10.44 13.61 9.76
N THR A 139 -10.50 14.76 9.09
CA THR A 139 -9.44 15.77 9.15
C THR A 139 -9.24 16.25 10.58
N SER A 140 -10.33 16.51 11.31
CA SER A 140 -10.28 16.88 12.73
C SER A 140 -9.68 15.79 13.61
N LEU A 141 -10.17 14.56 13.47
CA LEU A 141 -9.77 13.43 14.32
C LEU A 141 -8.31 13.05 14.14
N LEU A 142 -7.79 13.14 12.91
CA LEU A 142 -6.44 12.68 12.54
C LEU A 142 -5.48 13.84 12.24
N LYS A 143 -5.77 15.05 12.72
CA LYS A 143 -4.99 16.27 12.41
C LYS A 143 -3.49 16.10 12.67
N ASP A 144 -3.13 15.57 13.82
CA ASP A 144 -1.72 15.37 14.20
C ASP A 144 -1.03 14.30 13.34
N GLU A 145 -1.78 13.28 12.93
CA GLU A 145 -1.24 12.25 12.03
C GLU A 145 -1.07 12.78 10.61
N PHE A 146 -1.97 13.64 10.12
CA PHE A 146 -1.83 14.31 8.83
C PHE A 146 -0.61 15.23 8.82
N ALA A 147 -0.30 15.94 9.90
CA ALA A 147 0.86 16.82 9.99
C ALA A 147 2.20 16.10 9.67
N THR A 148 2.25 14.78 9.84
CA THR A 148 3.44 13.96 9.57
C THR A 148 3.27 13.01 8.37
N ALA A 149 2.14 13.05 7.66
CA ALA A 149 1.85 12.09 6.60
C ALA A 149 2.61 12.34 5.30
N PHE A 150 3.08 13.57 5.06
CA PHE A 150 3.62 14.01 3.78
C PHE A 150 5.15 14.09 3.73
N THR A 151 5.86 13.54 4.71
CA THR A 151 7.32 13.68 4.88
C THR A 151 8.14 13.11 3.70
N SER A 152 7.57 12.23 2.90
CA SER A 152 8.23 11.66 1.71
C SER A 152 7.96 12.46 0.42
N ALA A 153 7.12 13.50 0.46
CA ALA A 153 6.96 14.44 -0.64
C ALA A 153 7.96 15.58 -0.52
N ASP A 154 8.46 16.07 -1.66
CA ASP A 154 9.32 17.27 -1.72
C ASP A 154 8.48 18.55 -1.70
N GLU A 155 7.23 18.48 -2.21
CA GLU A 155 6.23 19.54 -2.18
C GLU A 155 4.84 18.98 -1.97
N VAL A 156 4.01 19.75 -1.24
CA VAL A 156 2.61 19.41 -0.99
C VAL A 156 1.72 20.59 -1.36
N TYR A 157 0.77 20.34 -2.23
CA TYR A 157 -0.33 21.26 -2.55
C TYR A 157 -1.61 20.71 -1.94
N MET A 158 -2.23 21.48 -1.07
CA MET A 158 -3.45 21.08 -0.37
C MET A 158 -4.61 21.91 -0.89
N THR A 159 -5.74 21.24 -1.19
CA THR A 159 -6.99 21.91 -1.57
C THR A 159 -7.95 21.96 -0.40
N ASP A 160 -9.07 22.65 -0.57
CA ASP A 160 -10.15 22.69 0.42
C ASP A 160 -10.68 21.28 0.70
N ILE A 161 -11.20 21.11 1.94
CA ILE A 161 -11.76 19.82 2.37
C ILE A 161 -12.99 19.47 1.55
N TYR A 162 -13.01 18.28 0.96
CA TYR A 162 -14.23 17.72 0.38
C TYR A 162 -15.14 17.20 1.49
N SER A 163 -16.27 17.87 1.70
CA SER A 163 -17.17 17.64 2.85
C SER A 163 -17.82 16.25 2.85
N SER A 164 -18.08 15.69 1.66
CA SER A 164 -18.83 14.42 1.52
C SER A 164 -20.18 14.41 2.26
N GLY A 165 -20.85 15.58 2.31
CA GLY A 165 -22.14 15.76 2.98
C GLY A 165 -22.05 16.05 4.49
N GLU A 166 -20.86 16.23 5.05
CA GLU A 166 -20.70 16.71 6.44
C GLU A 166 -20.75 18.24 6.51
N ASP A 167 -21.27 18.76 7.60
CA ASP A 167 -21.19 20.17 7.93
C ASP A 167 -19.75 20.56 8.31
N PRO A 168 -19.32 21.81 8.01
CA PRO A 168 -18.02 22.30 8.43
C PRO A 168 -17.84 22.26 9.94
N ILE A 169 -16.65 21.86 10.39
CA ILE A 169 -16.29 21.89 11.81
C ILE A 169 -15.49 23.17 12.08
N PRO A 170 -15.90 24.03 13.03
CA PRO A 170 -15.17 25.27 13.33
C PRO A 170 -13.68 25.01 13.63
N GLY A 171 -12.79 25.74 12.93
CA GLY A 171 -11.34 25.62 13.07
C GLY A 171 -10.72 24.41 12.35
N ILE A 172 -11.48 23.76 11.45
CA ILE A 172 -11.01 22.72 10.53
C ILE A 172 -11.32 23.17 9.10
N ASP A 173 -10.29 23.63 8.42
CA ASP A 173 -10.29 24.18 7.05
C ASP A 173 -9.05 23.71 6.27
#